data_e09f1fc1994f807c0a7ab4570d2476c9
#
_entry.id   e09f1fc1994f807c0a7ab4570d2476c9
#
_cell.length_a   1.000
_cell.length_b   1.000
_cell.length_c   1.000
_cell.angle_alpha   90.00
_cell.angle_beta   90.00
_cell.angle_gamma   90.00
#
_symmetry.space_group_name_H-M   'P 1'
#
loop_
_entity.id
_entity.type
_entity.pdbx_description
1 polymer ?
#
loop_
_entity_poly.entity_id
_entity_poly.type
_entity_poly.pdbx_seq_one_letter_code
_entity_poly.pdbx_strand_id
1 'polypeptide(L)'
;MSRKILLVAACALIDADGRILLAQRPEGKSLAGLWEFPGGKVEPGETPEETLIRELDEELGIQTKEACLAPLTFASHTYETFHLLMPLYVCRRFEGIPHGREGQAIKWVKPNALRDYPMPPADEPLVATLRDLL
;
A
#
# COMPACT_ATOMS: atom_id res chain seq x y z
N MET A 1 -8.34 -6.79 -28.76
CA MET A 1 -8.76 -7.25 -27.46
C MET A 1 -8.36 -6.24 -26.38
N SER A 2 -9.28 -5.80 -25.57
CA SER A 2 -8.98 -4.82 -24.55
C SER A 2 -8.47 -5.50 -23.27
N ARG A 3 -7.51 -4.85 -22.63
CA ARG A 3 -6.97 -5.31 -21.34
C ARG A 3 -7.77 -4.64 -20.24
N LYS A 4 -8.14 -5.42 -19.23
CA LYS A 4 -8.84 -4.90 -18.07
C LYS A 4 -7.90 -4.04 -17.22
N ILE A 5 -8.38 -2.89 -16.76
CA ILE A 5 -7.67 -2.08 -15.81
C ILE A 5 -8.13 -2.46 -14.40
N LEU A 6 -7.18 -2.81 -13.57
CA LEU A 6 -7.43 -3.12 -12.16
C LEU A 6 -6.99 -1.94 -11.31
N LEU A 7 -7.93 -1.33 -10.59
CA LEU A 7 -7.65 -0.20 -9.71
C LEU A 7 -7.45 -0.70 -8.29
N VAL A 8 -6.25 -0.45 -7.75
CA VAL A 8 -5.87 -0.84 -6.39
C VAL A 8 -5.35 0.40 -5.69
N ALA A 9 -5.83 0.70 -4.49
CA ALA A 9 -5.32 1.81 -3.71
C ALA A 9 -4.27 1.31 -2.72
N ALA A 10 -3.18 2.06 -2.57
CA ALA A 10 -2.12 1.74 -1.63
C ALA A 10 -1.80 2.94 -0.75
N CYS A 11 -1.26 2.67 0.43
CA CYS A 11 -0.97 3.71 1.41
C CYS A 11 0.44 3.58 1.96
N ALA A 12 1.19 4.68 1.93
CA ALA A 12 2.43 4.82 2.68
C ALA A 12 2.05 5.40 4.04
N LEU A 13 1.89 4.52 5.02
CA LEU A 13 1.64 4.90 6.40
C LEU A 13 2.96 5.33 7.02
N ILE A 14 3.01 6.54 7.58
CA ILE A 14 4.26 7.12 8.06
C ILE A 14 4.14 7.44 9.54
N ASP A 15 5.09 6.93 10.34
CA ASP A 15 5.12 7.18 11.79
C ASP A 15 5.84 8.49 12.13
N ALA A 16 5.92 8.78 13.43
CA ALA A 16 6.55 10.01 13.91
C ALA A 16 8.04 10.09 13.60
N ASP A 17 8.69 8.95 13.37
CA ASP A 17 10.12 8.88 13.05
C ASP A 17 10.37 8.86 11.53
N GLY A 18 9.32 9.02 10.74
CA GLY A 18 9.44 9.04 9.28
C GLY A 18 9.57 7.66 8.65
N ARG A 19 9.26 6.59 9.40
CA ARG A 19 9.32 5.24 8.88
C ARG A 19 8.00 4.88 8.20
N ILE A 20 8.10 4.04 7.19
CA ILE A 20 6.96 3.62 6.36
C ILE A 20 6.62 2.17 6.71
N LEU A 21 5.33 1.88 6.83
CA LEU A 21 4.87 0.53 7.14
C LEU A 21 4.80 -0.33 5.88
N LEU A 22 5.45 -1.50 5.94
CA LEU A 22 5.33 -2.53 4.92
C LEU A 22 4.66 -3.76 5.54
N ALA A 23 3.88 -4.46 4.72
CA ALA A 23 3.26 -5.72 5.09
C ALA A 23 3.76 -6.81 4.15
N GLN A 24 4.04 -7.98 4.69
CA GLN A 24 4.50 -9.12 3.89
C GLN A 24 3.31 -9.96 3.46
N ARG A 25 3.26 -10.29 2.17
CA ARG A 25 2.21 -11.17 1.66
C ARG A 25 2.36 -12.56 2.28
N PRO A 26 1.29 -13.11 2.87
CA PRO A 26 1.38 -14.39 3.56
C PRO A 26 1.57 -15.55 2.60
N GLU A 27 2.04 -16.68 3.14
CA GLU A 27 2.15 -17.92 2.38
C GLU A 27 0.76 -18.36 1.89
N GLY A 28 0.74 -19.05 0.75
CA GLY A 28 -0.49 -19.52 0.13
C GLY A 28 -1.17 -18.52 -0.77
N LYS A 29 -0.69 -17.28 -0.82
CA LYS A 29 -1.17 -16.26 -1.74
C LYS A 29 -0.16 -16.02 -2.86
N SER A 30 -0.62 -15.43 -3.96
CA SER A 30 0.29 -15.05 -5.04
C SER A 30 1.35 -14.07 -4.52
N LEU A 31 2.57 -14.17 -5.03
CA LEU A 31 3.69 -13.32 -4.64
C LEU A 31 4.01 -13.40 -3.13
N ALA A 32 3.80 -14.58 -2.53
CA ALA A 32 4.08 -14.81 -1.11
C ALA A 32 5.52 -14.43 -0.76
N GLY A 33 5.70 -13.82 0.41
CA GLY A 33 7.01 -13.39 0.88
C GLY A 33 7.44 -12.02 0.42
N LEU A 34 6.79 -11.44 -0.59
CA LEU A 34 7.07 -10.08 -1.01
C LEU A 34 6.42 -9.08 -0.07
N TRP A 35 7.08 -7.95 0.10
CA TRP A 35 6.58 -6.86 0.94
C TRP A 35 5.84 -5.85 0.07
N GLU A 36 4.81 -5.23 0.63
CA GLU A 36 3.99 -4.27 -0.10
C GLU A 36 3.45 -3.19 0.83
N PHE A 37 3.00 -2.10 0.23
CA PHE A 37 2.27 -1.07 0.96
C PHE A 37 0.86 -1.59 1.24
N PRO A 38 0.30 -1.36 2.43
CA PRO A 38 -1.06 -1.79 2.72
C PRO A 38 -2.08 -1.12 1.79
N GLY A 39 -3.16 -1.81 1.53
CA GLY A 39 -4.21 -1.34 0.65
C GLY A 39 -4.99 -2.48 0.05
N GLY A 40 -5.69 -2.22 -1.03
CA GLY A 40 -6.48 -3.25 -1.70
C GLY A 40 -7.26 -2.74 -2.90
N LYS A 41 -8.00 -3.64 -3.51
CA LYS A 41 -8.82 -3.33 -4.67
C LYS A 41 -9.92 -2.33 -4.33
N VAL A 42 -10.10 -1.36 -5.21
CA VAL A 42 -11.21 -0.42 -5.09
C VAL A 42 -12.48 -1.13 -5.54
N GLU A 43 -13.42 -1.27 -4.63
CA GLU A 43 -14.68 -1.97 -4.90
C GLU A 43 -15.64 -1.05 -5.69
N PRO A 44 -16.62 -1.64 -6.41
CA PRO A 44 -17.61 -0.83 -7.11
C PRO A 44 -18.29 0.17 -6.19
N GLY A 45 -18.32 1.44 -6.61
CA GLY A 45 -18.93 2.50 -5.81
C GLY A 45 -18.05 3.11 -4.74
N GLU A 46 -16.85 2.56 -4.52
CA GLU A 46 -15.88 3.15 -3.58
C GLU A 46 -14.97 4.15 -4.29
N THR A 47 -14.58 5.18 -3.55
CA THR A 47 -13.43 6.00 -3.93
C THR A 47 -12.16 5.30 -3.43
N PRO A 48 -10.97 5.61 -3.97
CA PRO A 48 -9.71 5.06 -3.43
C PRO A 48 -9.52 5.36 -1.95
N GLU A 49 -9.96 6.54 -1.48
CA GLU A 49 -9.87 6.91 -0.06
C GLU A 49 -10.75 6.02 0.81
N GLU A 50 -11.97 5.77 0.36
CA GLU A 50 -12.88 4.86 1.06
C GLU A 50 -12.30 3.45 1.14
N THR A 51 -11.67 2.99 0.05
CA THR A 51 -10.98 1.70 0.03
C THR A 51 -9.91 1.64 1.11
N LEU A 52 -9.07 2.69 1.19
CA LEU A 52 -7.97 2.71 2.16
C LEU A 52 -8.48 2.75 3.59
N ILE A 53 -9.52 3.53 3.87
CA ILE A 53 -10.12 3.57 5.21
C ILE A 53 -10.58 2.18 5.63
N ARG A 54 -11.25 1.47 4.73
CA ARG A 54 -11.73 0.11 4.97
C ARG A 54 -10.58 -0.89 5.13
N GLU A 55 -9.64 -0.88 4.18
CA GLU A 55 -8.54 -1.84 4.13
C GLU A 55 -7.58 -1.67 5.31
N LEU A 56 -7.28 -0.43 5.70
CA LEU A 56 -6.39 -0.18 6.83
C LEU A 56 -7.00 -0.68 8.14
N ASP A 57 -8.31 -0.59 8.29
CA ASP A 57 -8.98 -1.16 9.45
C ASP A 57 -8.97 -2.69 9.40
N GLU A 58 -9.35 -3.28 8.27
CA GLU A 58 -9.39 -4.74 8.12
C GLU A 58 -8.02 -5.39 8.28
N GLU A 59 -7.00 -4.83 7.65
CA GLU A 59 -5.66 -5.42 7.62
C GLU A 59 -4.82 -5.11 8.85
N LEU A 60 -4.95 -3.90 9.39
CA LEU A 60 -4.03 -3.40 10.42
C LEU A 60 -4.72 -2.95 11.71
N GLY A 61 -6.04 -2.87 11.73
CA GLY A 61 -6.78 -2.45 12.91
C GLY A 61 -6.63 -0.98 13.26
N ILE A 62 -6.35 -0.14 12.27
CA ILE A 62 -6.23 1.30 12.49
C ILE A 62 -7.36 2.06 11.79
N GLN A 63 -7.68 3.23 12.32
CA GLN A 63 -8.73 4.09 11.79
C GLN A 63 -8.14 5.40 11.31
N THR A 64 -8.57 5.83 10.13
CA THR A 64 -8.20 7.13 9.57
C THR A 64 -9.40 7.71 8.84
N LYS A 65 -9.24 8.88 8.29
CA LYS A 65 -10.31 9.57 7.56
C LYS A 65 -9.77 10.19 6.28
N GLU A 66 -10.67 10.52 5.38
CA GLU A 66 -10.31 11.02 4.06
C GLU A 66 -9.38 12.22 4.12
N ALA A 67 -9.61 13.14 5.06
CA ALA A 67 -8.78 14.34 5.20
C ALA A 67 -7.32 14.04 5.57
N CYS A 68 -7.04 12.81 6.05
CA CYS A 68 -5.69 12.39 6.42
C CYS A 68 -4.97 11.62 5.30
N LEU A 69 -5.63 11.43 4.16
CA LEU A 69 -5.08 10.71 3.01
C LEU A 69 -4.70 11.70 1.92
N ALA A 70 -3.42 11.85 1.67
CA ALA A 70 -2.91 12.77 0.66
C ALA A 70 -2.37 11.99 -0.54
N PRO A 71 -2.92 12.16 -1.75
CA PRO A 71 -2.38 11.47 -2.92
C PRO A 71 -0.97 11.95 -3.21
N LEU A 72 -0.06 11.02 -3.48
CA LEU A 72 1.34 11.33 -3.74
C LEU A 72 1.72 11.04 -5.18
N THR A 73 1.48 9.83 -5.63
CA THR A 73 1.86 9.36 -6.95
C THR A 73 1.01 8.15 -7.31
N PHE A 74 1.32 7.50 -8.39
CA PHE A 74 0.66 6.23 -8.74
C PHE A 74 1.63 5.32 -9.47
N ALA A 75 1.36 4.01 -9.39
CA ALA A 75 2.04 3.01 -10.19
C ALA A 75 1.14 2.61 -11.35
N SER A 76 1.74 2.37 -12.51
CA SER A 76 1.04 1.91 -13.70
C SER A 76 1.88 0.77 -14.28
N HIS A 77 1.35 -0.45 -14.21
CA HIS A 77 2.13 -1.63 -14.60
C HIS A 77 1.26 -2.64 -15.33
N THR A 78 1.75 -3.14 -16.45
CA THR A 78 1.05 -4.13 -17.25
C THR A 78 1.50 -5.54 -16.83
N TYR A 79 0.54 -6.33 -16.37
CA TYR A 79 0.72 -7.76 -16.17
C TYR A 79 0.16 -8.51 -17.38
N GLU A 80 0.31 -9.83 -17.39
CA GLU A 80 -0.08 -10.63 -18.57
C GLU A 80 -1.57 -10.46 -18.92
N THR A 81 -2.46 -10.48 -17.93
CA THR A 81 -3.91 -10.48 -18.17
C THR A 81 -4.60 -9.18 -17.83
N PHE A 82 -3.91 -8.24 -17.19
CA PHE A 82 -4.51 -6.98 -16.77
C PHE A 82 -3.46 -5.88 -16.67
N HIS A 83 -3.95 -4.64 -16.59
CA HIS A 83 -3.10 -3.48 -16.33
C HIS A 83 -3.43 -2.95 -14.94
N LEU A 84 -2.43 -2.88 -14.08
CA LEU A 84 -2.60 -2.36 -12.72
C LEU A 84 -2.42 -0.85 -12.71
N LEU A 85 -3.39 -0.14 -12.16
CA LEU A 85 -3.29 1.28 -11.86
C LEU A 85 -3.45 1.44 -10.36
N MET A 86 -2.41 1.89 -9.68
CA MET A 86 -2.36 1.90 -8.22
C MET A 86 -1.95 3.28 -7.67
N PRO A 87 -2.94 4.13 -7.30
CA PRO A 87 -2.62 5.36 -6.62
C PRO A 87 -2.02 5.08 -5.24
N LEU A 88 -0.97 5.82 -4.90
CA LEU A 88 -0.31 5.73 -3.59
C LEU A 88 -0.61 7.00 -2.82
N TYR A 89 -1.19 6.83 -1.64
CA TYR A 89 -1.48 7.91 -0.71
C TYR A 89 -0.50 7.89 0.44
N VAL A 90 -0.29 9.05 1.04
CA VAL A 90 0.48 9.18 2.28
C VAL A 90 -0.50 9.43 3.43
N CYS A 91 -0.30 8.74 4.55
CA CYS A 91 -1.11 8.92 5.74
C CYS A 91 -0.20 9.00 6.97
N ARG A 92 -0.24 10.15 7.66
CA ARG A 92 0.54 10.39 8.88
C ARG A 92 -0.32 10.43 10.13
N ARG A 93 -1.65 10.49 9.97
CA ARG A 93 -2.59 10.59 11.10
C ARG A 93 -3.59 9.45 11.07
N PHE A 94 -3.53 8.63 12.10
CA PHE A 94 -4.42 7.49 12.27
C PHE A 94 -4.54 7.16 13.75
N GLU A 95 -5.60 6.48 14.13
CA GLU A 95 -5.81 6.00 15.48
C GLU A 95 -5.57 4.50 15.55
N GLY A 96 -5.04 4.04 16.66
CA GLY A 96 -4.73 2.63 16.88
C GLY A 96 -3.27 2.32 16.60
N ILE A 97 -2.87 1.11 16.98
CA ILE A 97 -1.52 0.62 16.77
C ILE A 97 -1.60 -0.44 15.66
N PRO A 98 -0.92 -0.22 14.52
CA PRO A 98 -0.97 -1.20 13.43
C PRO A 98 -0.46 -2.57 13.89
N HIS A 99 -1.20 -3.60 13.50
CA HIS A 99 -0.82 -4.99 13.75
C HIS A 99 -1.36 -5.86 12.61
N GLY A 100 -0.75 -7.01 12.39
CA GLY A 100 -1.14 -7.90 11.30
C GLY A 100 -2.40 -8.68 11.62
N ARG A 101 -3.56 -8.09 11.41
CA ARG A 101 -4.85 -8.70 11.74
C ARG A 101 -5.17 -9.95 10.94
N GLU A 102 -4.50 -10.13 9.81
CA GLU A 102 -4.67 -11.28 8.93
C GLU A 102 -3.50 -12.27 9.06
N GLY A 103 -2.71 -12.14 10.12
CA GLY A 103 -1.56 -13.01 10.36
C GLY A 103 -0.30 -12.62 9.59
N GLN A 104 -0.35 -11.55 8.80
CA GLN A 104 0.79 -11.08 8.03
C GLN A 104 1.83 -10.39 8.92
N ALA A 105 3.09 -10.51 8.53
CA ALA A 105 4.16 -9.76 9.18
C ALA A 105 4.09 -8.30 8.73
N ILE A 106 4.38 -7.38 9.64
CA ILE A 106 4.48 -5.96 9.32
C ILE A 106 5.80 -5.42 9.84
N LYS A 107 6.29 -4.35 9.21
CA LYS A 107 7.55 -3.74 9.61
C LYS A 107 7.58 -2.26 9.28
N TRP A 108 8.08 -1.46 10.22
CA TRP A 108 8.34 -0.05 10.00
C TRP A 108 9.74 0.10 9.41
N VAL A 109 9.86 0.75 8.25
CA VAL A 109 11.09 0.80 7.47
C VAL A 109 11.39 2.24 7.10
N LYS A 110 12.65 2.64 7.26
CA LYS A 110 13.08 3.98 6.82
C LYS A 110 13.06 4.07 5.30
N PRO A 111 12.76 5.25 4.73
CA PRO A 111 12.68 5.39 3.28
C PRO A 111 13.90 4.88 2.51
N ASN A 112 15.10 5.13 3.04
CA ASN A 112 16.34 4.69 2.39
C ASN A 112 16.61 3.19 2.51
N ALA A 113 15.85 2.47 3.34
CA ALA A 113 15.96 1.03 3.50
C ALA A 113 14.86 0.26 2.76
N LEU A 114 13.90 0.93 2.15
CA LEU A 114 12.81 0.27 1.41
C LEU A 114 13.34 -0.65 0.31
N ARG A 115 14.42 -0.25 -0.35
CA ARG A 115 15.04 -1.04 -1.42
C ARG A 115 15.56 -2.40 -0.96
N ASP A 116 15.73 -2.61 0.32
CA ASP A 116 16.21 -3.88 0.87
C ASP A 116 15.10 -4.91 1.01
N TYR A 117 13.86 -4.52 0.75
CA TYR A 117 12.67 -5.37 0.87
C TYR A 117 12.15 -5.72 -0.51
N PRO A 118 12.13 -7.02 -0.88
CA PRO A 118 11.62 -7.40 -2.19
C PRO A 118 10.13 -7.10 -2.30
N MET A 119 9.74 -6.47 -3.40
CA MET A 119 8.37 -6.02 -3.65
C MET A 119 7.87 -6.51 -5.00
N PRO A 120 6.53 -6.56 -5.20
CA PRO A 120 5.97 -6.79 -6.54
C PRO A 120 6.48 -5.73 -7.53
N PRO A 121 6.59 -6.07 -8.82
CA PRO A 121 7.12 -5.14 -9.82
C PRO A 121 6.45 -3.77 -9.85
N ALA A 122 5.13 -3.71 -9.60
CA ALA A 122 4.40 -2.44 -9.62
C ALA A 122 4.81 -1.51 -8.48
N ASP A 123 5.27 -2.05 -7.35
CA ASP A 123 5.62 -1.27 -6.17
C ASP A 123 7.04 -0.70 -6.24
N GLU A 124 7.93 -1.32 -7.02
CA GLU A 124 9.34 -0.91 -7.09
C GLU A 124 9.54 0.56 -7.47
N PRO A 125 8.86 1.10 -8.49
CA PRO A 125 9.04 2.51 -8.83
C PRO A 125 8.61 3.47 -7.72
N LEU A 126 7.68 3.05 -6.86
CA LEU A 126 7.20 3.87 -5.75
C LEU A 126 8.29 4.08 -4.69
N VAL A 127 9.19 3.12 -4.55
CA VAL A 127 10.29 3.20 -3.59
C VAL A 127 11.18 4.41 -3.86
N ALA A 128 11.53 4.62 -5.12
CA ALA A 128 12.36 5.77 -5.51
C ALA A 128 11.65 7.09 -5.20
N THR A 129 10.37 7.19 -5.52
CA THR A 129 9.57 8.37 -5.24
C THR A 129 9.52 8.67 -3.74
N LEU A 130 9.26 7.66 -2.93
CA LEU A 130 9.19 7.83 -1.47
C LEU A 130 10.54 8.22 -0.89
N ARG A 131 11.61 7.58 -1.34
CA ARG A 131 12.96 7.91 -0.89
C ARG A 131 13.32 9.36 -1.18
N ASP A 132 12.95 9.85 -2.35
CA ASP A 132 13.33 11.20 -2.79
C ASP A 132 12.46 12.30 -2.19
N LEU A 133 11.21 11.99 -1.82
CA LEU A 133 10.26 12.97 -1.31
C LEU A 133 10.10 12.98 0.22
N LEU A 134 10.61 11.97 0.90
CA LEU A 134 10.44 11.86 2.36
C LEU A 134 11.76 11.99 3.14
#